data_432f4f658f1f499004a58e499a73687c
#
_entry.id   432f4f658f1f499004a58e499a73687c
#
_cell.length_a   1.000
_cell.length_b   1.000
_cell.length_c   1.000
_cell.angle_alpha   90.00
_cell.angle_beta   90.00
_cell.angle_gamma   90.00
#
_symmetry.space_group_name_H-M   'P 1'
#
loop_
_entity.id
_entity.type
_entity.pdbx_description
1 polymer ?
#
loop_
_entity_poly.entity_id
_entity_poly.type
_entity_poly.pdbx_seq_one_letter_code
_entity_poly.pdbx_strand_id
1 'polypeptide(L)'
;MKRIIAAAFLLIAQAPAGDLPPLDYSLGRDSQPQPGVPKGALTRHTLAPGEFYPGTPHTYQVYVPAQYDAAHPLAYMIFLDGIGYAGDTVRVPVVLDNLIARRELPPMMAIFIDPGVMPSLSDHAQNRYERIFEYDSLTPRFANFLIDELVPDVAKSYSLSRDPNDHGIAGLSTGGVGAFVAAWNRPDHFRRVITWIGSFGNFRGADRLPGLIRRTEPRPLRVFMQTGRQDLVNYAGSWYLENPRMAAALEFAGNDVRIELGEDGHSNRHGASMLPDTLRWLWRDYPRPITVGEPQPGAGRGIFAQLVPRRGLVPPPSRGVAPQAPTPAAGRGTGPRGAVYALIDRDKLWEQVGDTYQSTASPAMDKDGNVFFADPAANRIYKSDAARPVAVFKDNTSGARALRVGADGRLYASQLGAARIVSYGLAGRADEARIVAQNVRANDLALTKDGTIYFVDTAQKMVGCIDPDGRRRVVYKGGEIMSPTALALTPDQAMLLVADGMDRYQWSFQIAPDGSLVNGEPFQRVEMPEDGLFSGVGGLTVDSIGYMWATSAMGIQVCEQPGRCTNILNKPEFTAAPIGSIAFGGADRSWLYVTQGAKVFRRQTKRTGVVPWEPIKPPQPGL
;
A
#
# COMPACT_ATOMS: atom_id res chain seq x y z
N MET A 1 -62.27 -21.94 27.83
CA MET A 1 -61.29 -21.31 28.72
C MET A 1 -60.14 -20.77 27.88
N LYS A 2 -60.18 -19.49 27.56
CA LYS A 2 -59.12 -18.80 26.83
C LYS A 2 -58.19 -18.14 27.86
N ARG A 3 -56.93 -18.57 27.92
CA ARG A 3 -55.88 -17.90 28.71
C ARG A 3 -55.29 -16.75 27.90
N ILE A 4 -55.52 -15.54 28.35
CA ILE A 4 -54.85 -14.33 27.86
C ILE A 4 -53.51 -14.24 28.55
N ILE A 5 -52.41 -14.32 27.77
CA ILE A 5 -51.07 -14.03 28.26
C ILE A 5 -50.84 -12.52 28.03
N ALA A 6 -50.81 -11.77 29.14
CA ALA A 6 -50.44 -10.37 29.10
C ALA A 6 -48.88 -10.27 29.06
N ALA A 7 -48.37 -9.78 27.94
CA ALA A 7 -46.95 -9.44 27.87
C ALA A 7 -46.73 -8.06 28.51
N ALA A 8 -46.06 -8.05 29.65
CA ALA A 8 -45.59 -6.81 30.29
C ALA A 8 -44.38 -6.27 29.53
N PHE A 9 -44.55 -5.19 28.81
CA PHE A 9 -43.41 -4.40 28.30
C PHE A 9 -42.80 -3.61 29.45
N LEU A 10 -41.60 -4.01 29.88
CA LEU A 10 -40.79 -3.19 30.76
C LEU A 10 -40.23 -2.02 29.98
N LEU A 11 -40.77 -0.83 30.14
CA LEU A 11 -40.14 0.42 29.74
C LEU A 11 -38.92 0.65 30.62
N ILE A 12 -37.73 0.34 30.11
CA ILE A 12 -36.47 0.74 30.73
C ILE A 12 -36.28 2.22 30.41
N ALA A 13 -36.55 3.07 31.41
CA ALA A 13 -36.19 4.49 31.34
C ALA A 13 -34.66 4.60 31.20
N GLN A 14 -34.20 5.10 30.06
CA GLN A 14 -32.78 5.47 29.88
C GLN A 14 -32.47 6.68 30.76
N ALA A 15 -31.57 6.50 31.72
CA ALA A 15 -30.95 7.64 32.38
C ALA A 15 -30.22 8.51 31.38
N PRO A 16 -30.25 9.85 31.45
CA PRO A 16 -29.47 10.72 30.60
C PRO A 16 -27.99 10.32 30.71
N ALA A 17 -27.32 10.15 29.60
CA ALA A 17 -25.86 9.95 29.56
C ALA A 17 -25.22 11.21 30.13
N GLY A 18 -24.77 11.13 31.36
CA GLY A 18 -23.94 12.18 31.95
C GLY A 18 -22.65 12.27 31.09
N ASP A 19 -22.19 13.46 30.83
CA ASP A 19 -20.93 13.70 30.17
C ASP A 19 -19.82 12.95 30.92
N LEU A 20 -19.28 11.93 30.29
CA LEU A 20 -18.12 11.22 30.85
C LEU A 20 -16.96 12.22 30.89
N PRO A 21 -16.15 12.25 31.96
CA PRO A 21 -15.01 13.12 32.02
C PRO A 21 -14.10 12.86 30.81
N PRO A 22 -13.45 13.89 30.24
CA PRO A 22 -12.52 13.72 29.15
C PRO A 22 -11.49 12.63 29.50
N LEU A 23 -11.20 11.76 28.54
CA LEU A 23 -10.20 10.71 28.72
C LEU A 23 -8.84 11.38 28.95
N ASP A 24 -8.22 11.09 30.07
CA ASP A 24 -6.87 11.59 30.39
C ASP A 24 -5.83 10.56 29.93
N TYR A 25 -5.21 10.85 28.78
CA TYR A 25 -4.04 10.14 28.27
C TYR A 25 -2.77 10.99 28.41
N SER A 26 -2.70 11.81 29.45
CA SER A 26 -1.49 12.59 29.76
C SER A 26 -0.33 11.65 30.14
N LEU A 27 0.88 12.10 29.81
CA LEU A 27 2.09 11.36 30.14
C LEU A 27 2.35 11.41 31.65
N GLY A 28 2.32 10.23 32.29
CA GLY A 28 2.56 10.08 33.73
C GLY A 28 3.99 10.39 34.14
N ARG A 29 4.29 10.23 35.43
CA ARG A 29 5.60 10.53 36.06
C ARG A 29 6.76 9.80 35.37
N ASP A 30 6.56 8.54 34.96
CA ASP A 30 7.61 7.72 34.34
C ASP A 30 8.00 8.20 32.93
N SER A 31 7.16 8.99 32.32
CA SER A 31 7.42 9.64 31.03
C SER A 31 7.93 11.10 31.18
N GLN A 32 8.25 11.53 32.38
CA GLN A 32 8.84 12.85 32.68
C GLN A 32 10.27 12.68 33.18
N PRO A 33 11.20 13.59 32.79
CA PRO A 33 12.55 13.57 33.35
C PRO A 33 12.53 13.65 34.86
N GLN A 34 13.29 12.76 35.54
CA GLN A 34 13.35 12.72 37.00
C GLN A 34 14.72 13.24 37.49
N PRO A 35 14.75 14.01 38.59
CA PRO A 35 16.01 14.43 39.20
C PRO A 35 16.87 13.22 39.59
N GLY A 36 18.17 13.30 39.31
CA GLY A 36 19.14 12.25 39.69
C GLY A 36 19.11 10.99 38.80
N VAL A 37 18.24 10.89 37.81
CA VAL A 37 18.24 9.81 36.85
C VAL A 37 19.28 10.08 35.76
N PRO A 38 20.27 9.18 35.56
CA PRO A 38 21.23 9.30 34.49
C PRO A 38 20.55 9.26 33.12
N LYS A 39 20.91 10.18 32.24
CA LYS A 39 20.35 10.27 30.88
C LYS A 39 21.20 9.51 29.89
N GLY A 40 20.57 8.70 29.07
CA GLY A 40 21.17 8.08 27.90
C GLY A 40 21.47 9.11 26.80
N ALA A 41 22.27 8.70 25.82
CA ALA A 41 22.61 9.48 24.64
C ALA A 41 21.72 9.08 23.44
N LEU A 42 21.31 10.06 22.66
CA LEU A 42 20.55 9.84 21.41
C LEU A 42 21.38 10.38 20.24
N THR A 43 21.69 9.51 19.29
CA THR A 43 22.46 9.86 18.09
C THR A 43 21.65 9.59 16.83
N ARG A 44 21.87 10.36 15.77
CA ARG A 44 21.18 10.22 14.48
C ARG A 44 22.13 9.70 13.41
N HIS A 45 21.60 8.80 12.59
CA HIS A 45 22.36 8.10 11.55
C HIS A 45 21.53 8.02 10.26
N THR A 46 22.20 7.70 9.16
CA THR A 46 21.59 7.38 7.88
C THR A 46 22.16 6.05 7.40
N LEU A 47 21.29 5.10 7.15
CA LEU A 47 21.63 3.84 6.50
C LEU A 47 21.57 4.04 4.99
N ALA A 48 22.65 3.73 4.31
CA ALA A 48 22.70 3.76 2.84
C ALA A 48 21.78 2.70 2.23
N PRO A 49 21.31 2.89 0.99
CA PRO A 49 20.56 1.87 0.28
C PRO A 49 21.28 0.52 0.25
N GLY A 50 20.56 -0.56 0.55
CA GLY A 50 21.08 -1.92 0.55
C GLY A 50 20.40 -2.82 -0.48
N GLU A 51 20.44 -4.12 -0.23
CA GLU A 51 19.87 -5.14 -1.11
C GLU A 51 18.35 -5.17 -1.04
N PHE A 52 17.77 -5.03 0.17
CA PHE A 52 16.32 -5.19 0.36
C PHE A 52 15.51 -4.03 -0.19
N TYR A 53 16.04 -2.80 -0.11
CA TYR A 53 15.41 -1.57 -0.62
C TYR A 53 16.40 -0.76 -1.46
N PRO A 54 16.65 -1.19 -2.72
CA PRO A 54 17.60 -0.53 -3.61
C PRO A 54 17.22 0.93 -3.86
N GLY A 55 18.21 1.82 -3.80
CA GLY A 55 17.98 3.26 -4.01
C GLY A 55 17.30 3.99 -2.86
N THR A 56 16.96 3.31 -1.76
CA THR A 56 16.19 3.85 -0.65
C THR A 56 17.03 3.98 0.62
N PRO A 57 17.53 5.16 0.96
CA PRO A 57 18.18 5.41 2.25
C PRO A 57 17.15 5.47 3.38
N HIS A 58 17.58 5.08 4.59
CA HIS A 58 16.77 5.17 5.81
C HIS A 58 17.44 6.06 6.84
N THR A 59 16.65 6.86 7.55
CA THR A 59 17.11 7.62 8.72
C THR A 59 16.77 6.85 9.98
N TYR A 60 17.71 6.73 10.91
CA TYR A 60 17.46 6.14 12.21
C TYR A 60 18.19 6.87 13.32
N GLN A 61 17.73 6.67 14.56
CA GLN A 61 18.38 7.16 15.76
C GLN A 61 18.69 5.99 16.70
N VAL A 62 19.76 6.09 17.47
CA VAL A 62 20.12 5.11 18.47
C VAL A 62 20.15 5.78 19.84
N TYR A 63 19.33 5.29 20.75
CA TYR A 63 19.42 5.61 22.17
C TYR A 63 20.33 4.59 22.85
N VAL A 64 21.32 5.10 23.56
CA VAL A 64 22.28 4.32 24.34
C VAL A 64 22.10 4.70 25.81
N PRO A 65 21.71 3.75 26.70
CA PRO A 65 21.51 4.07 28.10
C PRO A 65 22.83 4.48 28.79
N ALA A 66 22.74 5.31 29.82
CA ALA A 66 23.91 5.76 30.57
C ALA A 66 24.70 4.58 31.22
N GLN A 67 24.07 3.42 31.37
CA GLN A 67 24.66 2.19 31.92
C GLN A 67 25.36 1.33 30.85
N TYR A 68 25.49 1.81 29.62
CA TYR A 68 26.16 1.07 28.56
C TYR A 68 27.61 0.74 28.88
N ASP A 69 27.94 -0.52 28.71
CA ASP A 69 29.30 -1.04 28.77
C ASP A 69 29.56 -1.92 27.56
N ALA A 70 30.54 -1.57 26.74
CA ALA A 70 30.83 -2.29 25.49
C ALA A 70 31.29 -3.76 25.73
N ALA A 71 31.77 -4.10 26.94
CA ALA A 71 32.11 -5.48 27.30
C ALA A 71 30.86 -6.38 27.48
N HIS A 72 29.67 -5.80 27.69
CA HIS A 72 28.43 -6.52 27.92
C HIS A 72 27.41 -6.20 26.84
N PRO A 73 27.13 -7.15 25.91
CA PRO A 73 26.13 -6.95 24.88
C PRO A 73 24.76 -6.63 25.47
N LEU A 74 24.11 -5.55 25.01
CA LEU A 74 22.81 -5.13 25.51
C LEU A 74 21.65 -5.71 24.69
N ALA A 75 20.54 -5.95 25.38
CA ALA A 75 19.24 -6.10 24.77
C ALA A 75 18.85 -4.83 23.99
N TYR A 76 17.96 -4.95 23.03
CA TYR A 76 17.48 -3.78 22.28
C TYR A 76 16.05 -3.89 21.80
N MET A 77 15.44 -2.74 21.53
CA MET A 77 14.14 -2.62 20.86
C MET A 77 14.24 -1.72 19.63
N ILE A 78 13.63 -2.16 18.53
CA ILE A 78 13.45 -1.36 17.32
C ILE A 78 12.06 -0.72 17.36
N PHE A 79 11.98 0.57 17.10
CA PHE A 79 10.73 1.34 17.01
C PHE A 79 10.54 1.84 15.58
N LEU A 80 9.46 1.42 14.94
CA LEU A 80 9.08 1.81 13.58
C LEU A 80 8.32 3.14 13.59
N ASP A 81 8.50 4.01 12.60
CA ASP A 81 8.17 5.43 12.65
C ASP A 81 8.91 6.12 13.82
N GLY A 82 10.19 5.82 13.92
CA GLY A 82 10.99 5.92 15.14
C GLY A 82 11.14 7.30 15.72
N ILE A 83 11.27 8.34 14.88
CA ILE A 83 11.37 9.74 15.33
C ILE A 83 10.16 10.13 16.19
N GLY A 84 8.97 9.63 15.85
CA GLY A 84 7.76 9.85 16.65
C GLY A 84 7.82 9.27 18.05
N TYR A 85 8.48 8.12 18.22
CA TYR A 85 8.66 7.47 19.51
C TYR A 85 9.76 8.14 20.37
N ALA A 86 10.82 8.63 19.74
CA ALA A 86 11.89 9.34 20.43
C ALA A 86 11.48 10.76 20.88
N GLY A 87 10.50 11.37 20.18
CA GLY A 87 10.05 12.73 20.40
C GLY A 87 9.14 12.94 21.61
N ASP A 88 8.73 14.20 21.81
CA ASP A 88 8.01 14.67 22.99
C ASP A 88 6.63 14.06 23.22
N THR A 89 6.03 13.46 22.21
CA THR A 89 4.68 12.86 22.31
C THR A 89 4.69 11.49 22.94
N VAL A 90 5.82 10.75 22.86
CA VAL A 90 5.94 9.39 23.42
C VAL A 90 7.07 9.27 24.45
N ARG A 91 8.22 9.90 24.17
CA ARG A 91 9.36 10.02 25.10
C ARG A 91 10.00 8.69 25.49
N VAL A 92 10.15 7.74 24.57
CA VAL A 92 10.78 6.46 24.86
C VAL A 92 12.13 6.60 25.57
N PRO A 93 13.06 7.50 25.16
CA PRO A 93 14.34 7.68 25.87
C PRO A 93 14.17 8.02 27.36
N VAL A 94 13.25 8.92 27.70
CA VAL A 94 12.98 9.33 29.08
C VAL A 94 12.39 8.17 29.89
N VAL A 95 11.47 7.41 29.29
CA VAL A 95 10.89 6.23 29.95
C VAL A 95 11.97 5.18 30.22
N LEU A 96 12.85 4.92 29.25
CA LEU A 96 13.96 3.98 29.43
C LEU A 96 14.93 4.46 30.53
N ASP A 97 15.35 5.74 30.52
CA ASP A 97 16.18 6.30 31.59
C ASP A 97 15.59 6.02 32.96
N ASN A 98 14.31 6.33 33.15
CA ASN A 98 13.62 6.16 34.43
C ASN A 98 13.48 4.70 34.86
N LEU A 99 13.09 3.81 33.97
CA LEU A 99 12.83 2.40 34.31
C LEU A 99 14.15 1.62 34.49
N ILE A 100 15.18 1.89 33.70
CA ILE A 100 16.50 1.29 33.86
C ILE A 100 17.16 1.74 35.17
N ALA A 101 17.09 3.04 35.49
CA ALA A 101 17.65 3.56 36.74
C ALA A 101 17.00 2.91 37.97
N ARG A 102 15.73 2.54 37.92
CA ARG A 102 15.00 1.83 38.99
C ARG A 102 15.16 0.31 38.93
N ARG A 103 15.88 -0.22 37.95
CA ARG A 103 16.08 -1.67 37.69
C ARG A 103 14.75 -2.40 37.42
N GLU A 104 13.78 -1.70 36.87
CA GLU A 104 12.50 -2.27 36.43
C GLU A 104 12.61 -2.84 35.01
N LEU A 105 13.62 -2.40 34.27
CA LEU A 105 14.04 -2.95 32.99
C LEU A 105 15.54 -3.26 33.02
N PRO A 106 16.00 -4.24 32.23
CA PRO A 106 17.43 -4.38 31.98
C PRO A 106 17.97 -3.16 31.24
N PRO A 107 19.25 -2.83 31.36
CA PRO A 107 19.89 -1.89 30.44
C PRO A 107 19.65 -2.35 28.99
N MET A 108 19.10 -1.49 28.15
CA MET A 108 18.80 -1.80 26.76
C MET A 108 18.96 -0.59 25.86
N MET A 109 19.26 -0.84 24.60
CA MET A 109 19.24 0.17 23.55
C MET A 109 17.85 0.30 22.90
N ALA A 110 17.58 1.48 22.33
CA ALA A 110 16.45 1.66 21.44
C ALA A 110 16.93 2.17 20.08
N ILE A 111 16.49 1.54 19.02
CA ILE A 111 16.77 1.90 17.64
C ILE A 111 15.47 2.45 17.05
N PHE A 112 15.46 3.71 16.67
CA PHE A 112 14.30 4.42 16.14
C PHE A 112 14.50 4.57 14.64
N ILE A 113 13.82 3.78 13.83
CA ILE A 113 13.95 3.83 12.38
C ILE A 113 12.68 4.40 11.74
N ASP A 114 12.87 5.34 10.82
CA ASP A 114 11.80 5.81 9.95
C ASP A 114 11.78 5.01 8.65
N PRO A 115 10.61 4.93 7.99
CA PRO A 115 10.52 4.28 6.70
C PRO A 115 11.40 4.99 5.68
N GLY A 116 11.85 4.23 4.70
CA GLY A 116 12.69 4.74 3.63
C GLY A 116 11.98 5.77 2.76
N VAL A 117 12.79 6.64 2.19
CA VAL A 117 12.35 7.60 1.18
C VAL A 117 13.29 7.47 -0.01
N MET A 118 12.80 6.90 -1.11
CA MET A 118 13.56 6.80 -2.35
C MET A 118 13.63 8.17 -3.02
N PRO A 119 14.82 8.77 -3.15
CA PRO A 119 14.96 10.08 -3.78
C PRO A 119 14.55 10.04 -5.24
N SER A 120 13.92 11.10 -5.72
CA SER A 120 13.70 11.30 -7.14
C SER A 120 15.04 11.41 -7.89
N LEU A 121 15.10 10.85 -9.09
CA LEU A 121 16.23 11.02 -10.01
C LEU A 121 16.06 12.22 -10.94
N SER A 122 15.01 13.03 -10.76
CA SER A 122 14.67 14.18 -11.60
C SER A 122 14.14 15.33 -10.75
N ASP A 123 14.54 16.57 -11.09
CA ASP A 123 14.15 17.79 -10.36
C ASP A 123 12.65 18.11 -10.45
N HIS A 124 11.94 17.53 -11.40
CA HIS A 124 10.50 17.73 -11.59
C HIS A 124 9.64 16.59 -11.05
N ALA A 125 10.26 15.61 -10.40
CA ALA A 125 9.58 14.46 -9.82
C ALA A 125 9.60 14.50 -8.29
N GLN A 126 8.67 13.79 -7.68
CA GLN A 126 8.62 13.64 -6.23
C GLN A 126 9.40 12.40 -5.76
N ASN A 127 9.88 12.45 -4.53
CA ASN A 127 10.40 11.27 -3.85
C ASN A 127 9.29 10.22 -3.65
N ARG A 128 9.66 8.93 -3.63
CA ARG A 128 8.73 7.85 -3.28
C ARG A 128 8.88 7.48 -1.81
N TYR A 129 7.76 7.51 -1.09
CA TYR A 129 7.70 7.14 0.32
C TYR A 129 7.39 5.65 0.44
N GLU A 130 8.30 4.89 1.08
CA GLU A 130 8.25 3.43 1.12
C GLU A 130 7.44 2.85 2.29
N ARG A 131 6.95 3.69 3.21
CA ARG A 131 6.30 3.25 4.45
C ARG A 131 5.27 2.13 4.27
N ILE A 132 4.42 2.25 3.25
CA ILE A 132 3.36 1.27 3.00
C ILE A 132 3.93 0.01 2.38
N PHE A 133 4.89 0.15 1.50
CA PHE A 133 5.57 -0.97 0.87
C PHE A 133 6.38 -1.80 1.87
N GLU A 134 7.08 -1.13 2.79
CA GLU A 134 7.86 -1.77 3.85
C GLU A 134 6.96 -2.44 4.89
N TYR A 135 6.02 -1.69 5.49
CA TYR A 135 5.32 -2.10 6.70
C TYR A 135 4.06 -2.95 6.45
N ASP A 136 3.34 -2.77 5.35
CA ASP A 136 2.17 -3.58 5.01
C ASP A 136 2.55 -4.87 4.25
N SER A 137 3.83 -5.09 3.96
CA SER A 137 4.29 -6.33 3.34
C SER A 137 4.23 -7.48 4.34
N LEU A 138 3.57 -8.58 3.97
CA LEU A 138 3.51 -9.79 4.82
C LEU A 138 4.70 -10.74 4.59
N THR A 139 5.62 -10.37 3.71
CA THR A 139 6.83 -11.13 3.40
C THR A 139 7.93 -10.92 4.45
N PRO A 140 8.94 -11.76 4.51
CA PRO A 140 10.08 -11.56 5.41
C PRO A 140 11.04 -10.42 5.00
N ARG A 141 10.82 -9.75 3.86
CA ARG A 141 11.73 -8.73 3.32
C ARG A 141 12.08 -7.67 4.35
N PHE A 142 11.07 -7.06 4.98
CA PHE A 142 11.30 -6.00 5.96
C PHE A 142 12.03 -6.51 7.22
N ALA A 143 11.68 -7.70 7.70
CA ALA A 143 12.39 -8.31 8.81
C ALA A 143 13.88 -8.58 8.47
N ASN A 144 14.14 -9.10 7.27
CA ASN A 144 15.52 -9.35 6.82
C ASN A 144 16.30 -8.05 6.67
N PHE A 145 15.69 -6.99 6.12
CA PHE A 145 16.30 -5.65 6.09
C PHE A 145 16.74 -5.18 7.49
N LEU A 146 15.87 -5.30 8.48
CA LEU A 146 16.21 -4.90 9.86
C LEU A 146 17.37 -5.74 10.41
N ILE A 147 17.38 -7.05 10.14
CA ILE A 147 18.35 -8.00 10.70
C ILE A 147 19.69 -7.97 9.96
N ASP A 148 19.65 -7.88 8.65
CA ASP A 148 20.82 -8.10 7.80
C ASP A 148 21.48 -6.77 7.36
N GLU A 149 20.76 -5.64 7.47
CA GLU A 149 21.29 -4.31 7.12
C GLU A 149 21.32 -3.34 8.30
N LEU A 150 20.19 -3.07 8.99
CA LEU A 150 20.13 -2.08 10.07
C LEU A 150 20.91 -2.51 11.31
N VAL A 151 20.62 -3.69 11.85
CA VAL A 151 21.26 -4.18 13.09
C VAL A 151 22.78 -4.30 12.92
N PRO A 152 23.34 -4.84 11.82
CA PRO A 152 24.77 -4.83 11.57
C PRO A 152 25.38 -3.42 11.48
N ASP A 153 24.65 -2.44 10.95
CA ASP A 153 25.15 -1.06 10.91
C ASP A 153 25.28 -0.46 12.31
N VAL A 154 24.29 -0.65 13.17
CA VAL A 154 24.33 -0.26 14.59
C VAL A 154 25.45 -1.01 15.33
N ALA A 155 25.64 -2.30 15.04
CA ALA A 155 26.66 -3.15 15.67
C ALA A 155 28.10 -2.76 15.34
N LYS A 156 28.35 -1.92 14.33
CA LYS A 156 29.66 -1.33 14.09
C LYS A 156 30.14 -0.44 15.25
N SER A 157 29.19 0.16 15.97
CA SER A 157 29.48 1.13 17.04
C SER A 157 29.12 0.61 18.43
N TYR A 158 28.24 -0.37 18.54
CA TYR A 158 27.68 -0.80 19.82
C TYR A 158 27.62 -2.32 19.95
N SER A 159 27.81 -2.82 21.17
CA SER A 159 27.72 -4.25 21.49
C SER A 159 26.26 -4.64 21.73
N LEU A 160 25.67 -5.38 20.79
CA LEU A 160 24.29 -5.84 20.83
C LEU A 160 24.22 -7.35 21.14
N SER A 161 23.23 -7.75 21.95
CA SER A 161 22.95 -9.16 22.18
C SER A 161 22.60 -9.88 20.87
N ARG A 162 22.84 -11.18 20.84
CA ARG A 162 22.44 -12.08 19.74
C ARG A 162 21.32 -13.04 20.15
N ASP A 163 20.88 -12.98 21.42
CA ASP A 163 19.78 -13.81 21.89
C ASP A 163 18.44 -13.23 21.41
N PRO A 164 17.63 -13.97 20.68
CA PRO A 164 16.29 -13.51 20.26
C PRO A 164 15.41 -13.04 21.42
N ASN A 165 15.62 -13.58 22.62
CA ASN A 165 14.88 -13.17 23.82
C ASN A 165 15.21 -11.75 24.28
N ASP A 166 16.30 -11.19 23.82
CA ASP A 166 16.77 -9.84 24.12
C ASP A 166 16.31 -8.79 23.11
N HIS A 167 15.57 -9.22 22.10
CA HIS A 167 15.18 -8.34 21.00
C HIS A 167 13.67 -8.08 20.98
N GLY A 168 13.32 -6.79 20.93
CA GLY A 168 11.96 -6.33 20.77
C GLY A 168 11.76 -5.46 19.55
N ILE A 169 10.51 -5.37 19.10
CA ILE A 169 10.10 -4.50 18.00
C ILE A 169 8.76 -3.86 18.32
N ALA A 170 8.60 -2.59 17.98
CA ALA A 170 7.42 -1.79 18.29
C ALA A 170 6.98 -0.97 17.09
N GLY A 171 5.67 -0.79 16.93
CA GLY A 171 5.11 0.08 15.91
C GLY A 171 3.67 0.47 16.18
N LEU A 172 3.20 1.48 15.48
CA LEU A 172 1.81 1.94 15.53
C LEU A 172 1.18 1.93 14.14
N SER A 173 -0.12 1.70 14.06
CA SER A 173 -0.87 1.71 12.80
C SER A 173 -0.27 0.69 11.81
N THR A 174 0.12 1.11 10.62
CA THR A 174 0.87 0.31 9.64
C THR A 174 2.19 -0.22 10.22
N GLY A 175 2.91 0.60 11.00
CA GLY A 175 4.11 0.16 11.73
C GLY A 175 3.81 -0.94 12.75
N GLY A 176 2.61 -0.98 13.34
CA GLY A 176 2.17 -2.06 14.23
C GLY A 176 2.04 -3.40 13.49
N VAL A 177 1.57 -3.39 12.24
CA VAL A 177 1.58 -4.57 11.36
C VAL A 177 3.01 -4.96 11.03
N GLY A 178 3.84 -4.00 10.60
CA GLY A 178 5.25 -4.23 10.26
C GLY A 178 6.03 -4.86 11.41
N ALA A 179 5.85 -4.35 12.64
CA ALA A 179 6.47 -4.89 13.84
C ALA A 179 6.02 -6.35 14.11
N PHE A 180 4.71 -6.61 14.04
CA PHE A 180 4.19 -7.96 14.24
C PHE A 180 4.68 -8.93 13.14
N VAL A 181 4.60 -8.55 11.88
CA VAL A 181 5.00 -9.38 10.74
C VAL A 181 6.50 -9.66 10.74
N ALA A 182 7.33 -8.69 11.14
CA ALA A 182 8.77 -8.92 11.30
C ALA A 182 9.06 -10.01 12.34
N ALA A 183 8.46 -9.91 13.52
CA ALA A 183 8.61 -10.93 14.57
C ALA A 183 7.97 -12.27 14.18
N TRP A 184 6.84 -12.25 13.49
CA TRP A 184 6.17 -13.45 13.01
C TRP A 184 7.02 -14.22 12.00
N ASN A 185 7.67 -13.54 11.05
CA ASN A 185 8.53 -14.16 10.06
C ASN A 185 9.92 -14.56 10.61
N ARG A 186 10.43 -13.82 11.61
CA ARG A 186 11.76 -14.05 12.19
C ARG A 186 11.70 -14.17 13.72
N PRO A 187 10.97 -15.21 14.25
CA PRO A 187 10.92 -15.48 15.69
C PRO A 187 12.27 -15.98 16.24
N ASP A 188 13.18 -16.35 15.38
CA ASP A 188 14.59 -16.61 15.66
C ASP A 188 15.38 -15.33 15.96
N HIS A 189 14.79 -14.16 15.73
CA HIS A 189 15.40 -12.86 16.01
C HIS A 189 14.56 -11.99 16.94
N PHE A 190 13.26 -11.88 16.77
CA PHE A 190 12.37 -11.06 17.60
C PHE A 190 11.42 -11.90 18.43
N ARG A 191 11.34 -11.63 19.74
CA ARG A 191 10.43 -12.31 20.68
C ARG A 191 9.43 -11.39 21.36
N ARG A 192 9.68 -10.08 21.40
CA ARG A 192 8.90 -9.07 22.10
C ARG A 192 8.30 -8.07 21.12
N VAL A 193 6.98 -7.92 21.12
CA VAL A 193 6.27 -7.10 20.15
C VAL A 193 5.35 -6.12 20.84
N ILE A 194 5.39 -4.85 20.41
CA ILE A 194 4.38 -3.85 20.73
C ILE A 194 3.68 -3.45 19.43
N THR A 195 2.35 -3.52 19.42
CA THR A 195 1.54 -3.00 18.33
C THR A 195 0.43 -2.12 18.87
N TRP A 196 0.52 -0.81 18.61
CA TRP A 196 -0.51 0.15 18.96
C TRP A 196 -1.37 0.45 17.73
N ILE A 197 -2.69 0.46 17.93
CA ILE A 197 -3.66 0.76 16.85
C ILE A 197 -3.27 0.08 15.52
N GLY A 198 -2.85 -1.20 15.59
CA GLY A 198 -2.31 -1.93 14.44
C GLY A 198 -3.31 -2.03 13.29
N SER A 199 -2.84 -1.80 12.06
CA SER A 199 -3.63 -1.81 10.83
C SER A 199 -3.90 -3.24 10.34
N PHE A 200 -4.48 -4.11 11.18
CA PHE A 200 -4.74 -5.52 10.86
C PHE A 200 -5.94 -5.76 9.93
N GLY A 201 -6.54 -4.71 9.39
CA GLY A 201 -7.52 -4.83 8.31
C GLY A 201 -6.91 -5.18 6.96
N ASN A 202 -7.74 -5.28 5.92
CA ASN A 202 -7.29 -5.68 4.58
C ASN A 202 -6.71 -4.51 3.78
N PHE A 203 -5.54 -4.01 4.14
CA PHE A 203 -4.78 -3.10 3.29
C PHE A 203 -3.96 -3.82 2.21
N ARG A 204 -3.21 -4.84 2.62
CA ARG A 204 -2.42 -5.71 1.74
C ARG A 204 -2.50 -7.17 2.21
N GLY A 205 -3.64 -7.56 2.81
CA GLY A 205 -3.92 -8.92 3.24
C GLY A 205 -3.63 -9.22 4.71
N ALA A 206 -3.42 -8.22 5.57
CA ALA A 206 -3.16 -8.42 7.01
C ALA A 206 -4.35 -9.04 7.76
N ASP A 207 -5.57 -8.90 7.25
CA ASP A 207 -6.79 -9.54 7.73
C ASP A 207 -6.74 -11.08 7.73
N ARG A 208 -5.77 -11.67 7.02
CA ARG A 208 -5.53 -13.12 6.98
C ARG A 208 -4.71 -13.62 8.18
N LEU A 209 -3.96 -12.75 8.85
CA LEU A 209 -3.06 -13.12 9.95
C LEU A 209 -3.76 -13.90 11.08
N PRO A 210 -4.96 -13.51 11.57
CA PRO A 210 -5.64 -14.27 12.61
C PRO A 210 -5.90 -15.73 12.22
N GLY A 211 -6.29 -15.97 10.98
CA GLY A 211 -6.51 -17.32 10.46
C GLY A 211 -5.21 -18.11 10.28
N LEU A 212 -4.12 -17.47 9.90
CA LEU A 212 -2.80 -18.08 9.79
C LEU A 212 -2.24 -18.47 11.16
N ILE A 213 -2.31 -17.57 12.14
CA ILE A 213 -1.84 -17.80 13.52
C ILE A 213 -2.50 -19.04 14.10
N ARG A 214 -3.81 -19.18 13.94
CA ARG A 214 -4.58 -20.33 14.47
C ARG A 214 -4.26 -21.68 13.82
N ARG A 215 -3.64 -21.68 12.65
CA ARG A 215 -3.34 -22.89 11.85
C ARG A 215 -1.85 -23.18 11.72
N THR A 216 -1.02 -22.26 12.15
CA THR A 216 0.44 -22.41 12.10
C THR A 216 0.95 -22.88 13.46
N GLU A 217 2.02 -23.66 13.48
CA GLU A 217 2.74 -23.99 14.71
C GLU A 217 3.07 -22.70 15.48
N PRO A 218 2.74 -22.63 16.78
CA PRO A 218 2.91 -21.41 17.56
C PRO A 218 4.36 -20.94 17.61
N ARG A 219 4.57 -19.64 17.51
CA ARG A 219 5.88 -18.99 17.58
C ARG A 219 6.05 -18.33 18.95
N PRO A 220 7.23 -18.40 19.57
CA PRO A 220 7.42 -17.93 20.95
C PRO A 220 7.48 -16.40 21.02
N LEU A 221 6.34 -15.76 20.84
CA LEU A 221 6.19 -14.31 20.87
C LEU A 221 5.41 -13.86 22.11
N ARG A 222 5.84 -12.76 22.72
CA ARG A 222 5.10 -11.98 23.71
C ARG A 222 4.63 -10.70 23.05
N VAL A 223 3.32 -10.47 22.98
CA VAL A 223 2.73 -9.40 22.18
C VAL A 223 1.86 -8.50 23.04
N PHE A 224 2.21 -7.22 23.12
CA PHE A 224 1.36 -6.20 23.73
C PHE A 224 0.64 -5.44 22.62
N MET A 225 -0.67 -5.34 22.72
CA MET A 225 -1.55 -4.68 21.77
C MET A 225 -2.35 -3.57 22.43
N GLN A 226 -2.66 -2.52 21.68
CA GLN A 226 -3.55 -1.45 22.13
C GLN A 226 -4.40 -0.96 20.95
N THR A 227 -5.67 -0.67 21.18
CA THR A 227 -6.57 -0.01 20.24
C THR A 227 -7.61 0.82 20.95
N GLY A 228 -8.30 1.70 20.24
CA GLY A 228 -9.34 2.57 20.79
C GLY A 228 -10.67 2.43 20.07
N ARG A 229 -11.76 2.67 20.82
CA ARG A 229 -13.13 2.56 20.29
C ARG A 229 -13.42 3.55 19.16
N GLN A 230 -12.79 4.72 19.17
CA GLN A 230 -12.95 5.76 18.16
C GLN A 230 -11.90 5.67 17.04
N ASP A 231 -11.22 4.53 16.93
CA ASP A 231 -10.23 4.30 15.89
C ASP A 231 -10.87 4.20 14.49
N LEU A 232 -10.05 4.14 13.45
CA LEU A 232 -10.48 4.21 12.06
C LEU A 232 -11.42 3.07 11.67
N VAL A 233 -12.40 3.44 10.83
CA VAL A 233 -13.25 2.52 10.07
C VAL A 233 -13.22 2.96 8.62
N ASN A 234 -12.71 2.11 7.73
CA ASN A 234 -12.63 2.40 6.30
C ASN A 234 -12.78 1.12 5.47
N TYR A 235 -12.42 1.18 4.18
CA TYR A 235 -12.52 0.05 3.26
C TYR A 235 -11.74 -1.21 3.71
N ALA A 236 -10.69 -1.04 4.50
CA ALA A 236 -9.87 -2.17 4.98
C ALA A 236 -10.44 -2.84 6.23
N GLY A 237 -11.39 -2.22 6.92
CA GLY A 237 -12.02 -2.76 8.12
C GLY A 237 -12.16 -1.75 9.26
N SER A 238 -12.36 -2.26 10.47
CA SER A 238 -12.43 -1.50 11.70
C SER A 238 -11.26 -1.86 12.62
N TRP A 239 -10.39 -0.90 12.91
CA TRP A 239 -9.23 -1.15 13.81
C TRP A 239 -9.64 -1.68 15.17
N TYR A 240 -10.75 -1.12 15.73
CA TYR A 240 -11.28 -1.56 17.01
C TYR A 240 -11.75 -3.02 17.02
N LEU A 241 -12.15 -3.58 15.88
CA LEU A 241 -12.56 -4.97 15.77
C LEU A 241 -11.40 -5.89 15.37
N GLU A 242 -10.52 -5.46 14.49
CA GLU A 242 -9.44 -6.28 13.96
C GLU A 242 -8.33 -6.53 15.00
N ASN A 243 -8.00 -5.56 15.86
CA ASN A 243 -7.00 -5.76 16.90
C ASN A 243 -7.41 -6.82 17.94
N PRO A 244 -8.64 -6.83 18.52
CA PRO A 244 -9.11 -7.92 19.38
C PRO A 244 -9.16 -9.28 18.67
N ARG A 245 -9.48 -9.30 17.37
CA ARG A 245 -9.46 -10.52 16.56
C ARG A 245 -8.04 -11.10 16.45
N MET A 246 -7.04 -10.26 16.29
CA MET A 246 -5.63 -10.63 16.32
C MET A 246 -5.21 -11.17 17.69
N ALA A 247 -5.53 -10.44 18.77
CA ALA A 247 -5.21 -10.86 20.14
C ALA A 247 -5.84 -12.21 20.47
N ALA A 248 -7.11 -12.43 20.10
CA ALA A 248 -7.79 -13.70 20.29
C ALA A 248 -7.16 -14.86 19.51
N ALA A 249 -6.57 -14.60 18.35
CA ALA A 249 -5.85 -15.62 17.60
C ALA A 249 -4.51 -15.99 18.25
N LEU A 250 -3.79 -15.02 18.78
CA LEU A 250 -2.56 -15.22 19.53
C LEU A 250 -2.81 -15.98 20.84
N GLU A 251 -3.85 -15.61 21.59
CA GLU A 251 -4.26 -16.31 22.82
C GLU A 251 -4.63 -17.77 22.49
N PHE A 252 -5.39 -18.01 21.41
CA PHE A 252 -5.71 -19.36 20.96
C PHE A 252 -4.47 -20.20 20.66
N ALA A 253 -3.45 -19.61 20.04
CA ALA A 253 -2.20 -20.29 19.72
C ALA A 253 -1.28 -20.49 20.94
N GLY A 254 -1.67 -20.03 22.14
CA GLY A 254 -0.87 -20.14 23.35
C GLY A 254 0.22 -19.09 23.50
N ASN A 255 0.16 -18.02 22.71
CA ASN A 255 1.07 -16.88 22.85
C ASN A 255 0.76 -16.08 24.13
N ASP A 256 1.80 -15.47 24.68
CA ASP A 256 1.69 -14.51 25.78
C ASP A 256 1.25 -13.15 25.22
N VAL A 257 -0.05 -12.88 25.27
CA VAL A 257 -0.66 -11.68 24.69
C VAL A 257 -1.42 -10.86 25.71
N ARG A 258 -1.30 -9.55 25.62
CA ARG A 258 -2.12 -8.58 26.35
C ARG A 258 -2.65 -7.54 25.38
N ILE A 259 -3.94 -7.24 25.46
CA ILE A 259 -4.56 -6.15 24.71
C ILE A 259 -5.22 -5.17 25.66
N GLU A 260 -5.00 -3.88 25.42
CA GLU A 260 -5.66 -2.78 26.12
C GLU A 260 -6.63 -2.06 25.18
N LEU A 261 -7.88 -2.00 25.58
CA LEU A 261 -8.96 -1.36 24.84
C LEU A 261 -9.29 -0.01 25.48
N GLY A 262 -9.09 1.07 24.74
CA GLY A 262 -9.39 2.43 25.15
C GLY A 262 -10.52 3.08 24.39
N GLU A 263 -10.72 4.35 24.62
CA GLU A 263 -11.76 5.16 23.95
C GLU A 263 -11.17 6.14 22.91
N ASP A 264 -9.83 6.23 22.79
CA ASP A 264 -9.17 7.16 21.86
C ASP A 264 -9.36 6.76 20.39
N GLY A 265 -9.07 7.71 19.50
CA GLY A 265 -9.05 7.50 18.06
C GLY A 265 -7.69 7.05 17.55
N HIS A 266 -7.41 7.29 16.27
CA HIS A 266 -6.16 6.88 15.62
C HIS A 266 -5.00 7.82 16.00
N SER A 267 -4.48 7.68 17.22
CA SER A 267 -3.40 8.49 17.76
C SER A 267 -2.44 7.67 18.62
N ASN A 268 -1.26 8.22 18.90
CA ASN A 268 -0.29 7.59 19.80
C ASN A 268 -0.54 7.91 21.29
N ARG A 269 -1.51 8.78 21.64
CA ARG A 269 -1.68 9.30 23.01
C ARG A 269 -1.94 8.19 24.03
N HIS A 270 -2.89 7.32 23.75
CA HIS A 270 -3.22 6.21 24.65
C HIS A 270 -2.02 5.27 24.83
N GLY A 271 -1.40 4.84 23.72
CA GLY A 271 -0.18 4.00 23.77
C GLY A 271 0.95 4.65 24.56
N ALA A 272 1.20 5.95 24.34
CA ALA A 272 2.25 6.72 25.02
C ALA A 272 1.98 6.84 26.53
N SER A 273 0.72 7.07 26.95
CA SER A 273 0.37 7.19 28.36
C SER A 273 0.63 5.89 29.15
N MET A 274 0.56 4.75 28.50
CA MET A 274 0.77 3.43 29.11
C MET A 274 2.12 2.77 28.76
N LEU A 275 2.99 3.46 28.01
CA LEU A 275 4.30 2.91 27.59
C LEU A 275 5.13 2.36 28.76
N PRO A 276 5.24 3.03 29.93
CA PRO A 276 6.00 2.47 31.05
C PRO A 276 5.48 1.09 31.50
N ASP A 277 4.16 0.94 31.62
CA ASP A 277 3.54 -0.33 32.03
C ASP A 277 3.60 -1.38 30.91
N THR A 278 3.52 -0.94 29.67
CA THR A 278 3.74 -1.81 28.50
C THR A 278 5.14 -2.42 28.52
N LEU A 279 6.17 -1.62 28.77
CA LEU A 279 7.56 -2.10 28.83
C LEU A 279 7.79 -3.02 30.03
N ARG A 280 7.25 -2.69 31.24
CA ARG A 280 7.30 -3.57 32.40
C ARG A 280 6.67 -4.93 32.10
N TRP A 281 5.51 -4.93 31.48
CA TRP A 281 4.81 -6.17 31.12
C TRP A 281 5.58 -6.95 30.05
N LEU A 282 6.11 -6.29 29.05
CA LEU A 282 6.82 -6.92 27.94
C LEU A 282 8.13 -7.57 28.38
N TRP A 283 8.84 -6.94 29.34
CA TRP A 283 10.14 -7.39 29.85
C TRP A 283 10.04 -8.08 31.22
N ARG A 284 8.81 -8.34 31.73
CA ARG A 284 8.66 -9.11 32.96
C ARG A 284 9.36 -10.47 32.82
N ASP A 285 9.87 -10.97 33.93
CA ASP A 285 10.58 -12.26 34.00
C ASP A 285 11.90 -12.36 33.22
N TYR A 286 12.35 -11.25 32.62
CA TYR A 286 13.67 -11.21 31.97
C TYR A 286 14.78 -11.58 33.00
N PRO A 287 15.78 -12.42 32.65
CA PRO A 287 16.09 -12.93 31.31
C PRO A 287 15.43 -14.28 30.93
N ARG A 288 14.42 -14.73 31.66
CA ARG A 288 13.74 -15.99 31.35
C ARG A 288 13.25 -16.02 29.89
N PRO A 289 13.51 -17.09 29.12
CA PRO A 289 13.06 -17.20 27.74
C PRO A 289 11.53 -17.17 27.62
N ILE A 290 11.04 -16.49 26.57
CA ILE A 290 9.62 -16.53 26.22
C ILE A 290 9.32 -17.89 25.58
N THR A 291 8.30 -18.55 26.10
CA THR A 291 7.81 -19.86 25.62
C THR A 291 6.36 -19.75 25.19
N VAL A 292 5.92 -20.68 24.36
CA VAL A 292 4.52 -20.86 24.00
C VAL A 292 3.84 -21.71 25.07
N GLY A 293 2.67 -21.29 25.53
CA GLY A 293 1.81 -22.07 26.41
C GLY A 293 0.93 -23.06 25.63
N GLU A 294 0.08 -23.75 26.36
CA GLU A 294 -0.92 -24.63 25.76
C GLU A 294 -1.97 -23.84 24.97
N PRO A 295 -2.44 -24.35 23.81
CA PRO A 295 -3.55 -23.75 23.08
C PRO A 295 -4.80 -23.58 23.95
N GLN A 296 -5.47 -22.46 23.81
CA GLN A 296 -6.60 -22.08 24.64
C GLN A 296 -7.94 -22.22 23.90
N PRO A 297 -8.69 -23.35 24.06
CA PRO A 297 -9.97 -23.57 23.35
C PRO A 297 -11.07 -22.58 23.69
N GLY A 298 -10.95 -21.65 24.43
CA GLY A 298 -11.92 -20.61 24.74
C GLY A 298 -11.38 -19.21 24.49
N ALA A 299 -10.22 -19.14 23.82
CA ALA A 299 -9.52 -17.91 23.55
C ALA A 299 -10.40 -16.81 22.93
N GLY A 300 -10.18 -15.60 23.35
CA GLY A 300 -10.94 -14.44 22.92
C GLY A 300 -12.22 -14.17 23.72
N ARG A 301 -12.73 -15.10 24.52
CA ARG A 301 -13.96 -14.84 25.31
C ARG A 301 -13.80 -13.65 26.24
N GLY A 302 -12.69 -13.56 26.97
CA GLY A 302 -12.39 -12.43 27.84
C GLY A 302 -12.18 -11.13 27.05
N ILE A 303 -11.48 -11.19 25.94
CA ILE A 303 -11.23 -10.06 25.03
C ILE A 303 -12.54 -9.55 24.44
N PHE A 304 -13.36 -10.43 23.88
CA PHE A 304 -14.64 -10.05 23.28
C PHE A 304 -15.66 -9.57 24.33
N ALA A 305 -15.61 -10.07 25.56
CA ALA A 305 -16.44 -9.56 26.64
C ALA A 305 -16.14 -8.09 26.99
N GLN A 306 -14.92 -7.63 26.76
CA GLN A 306 -14.55 -6.21 26.94
C GLN A 306 -15.09 -5.30 25.81
N LEU A 307 -15.42 -5.86 24.65
CA LEU A 307 -16.03 -5.11 23.54
C LEU A 307 -17.52 -4.80 23.82
N VAL A 308 -18.16 -5.59 24.68
CA VAL A 308 -19.54 -5.32 25.07
C VAL A 308 -19.56 -4.07 25.94
N PRO A 309 -20.39 -3.05 25.62
CA PRO A 309 -20.49 -1.85 26.44
C PRO A 309 -20.81 -2.23 27.88
N ARG A 310 -20.05 -1.75 28.87
CA ARG A 310 -20.48 -1.81 30.24
C ARG A 310 -21.85 -1.15 30.34
N ARG A 311 -22.79 -1.72 31.07
CA ARG A 311 -24.15 -1.16 31.22
C ARG A 311 -24.03 0.34 31.49
N GLY A 312 -24.60 1.17 30.62
CA GLY A 312 -24.53 2.63 30.67
C GLY A 312 -23.77 3.28 29.51
N LEU A 313 -22.90 2.55 28.80
CA LEU A 313 -22.25 3.03 27.56
C LEU A 313 -23.05 2.52 26.36
N VAL A 314 -24.20 3.11 26.09
CA VAL A 314 -24.83 2.98 24.78
C VAL A 314 -23.95 3.76 23.80
N PRO A 315 -23.40 3.14 22.73
CA PRO A 315 -22.76 3.93 21.68
C PRO A 315 -23.78 4.96 21.22
N PRO A 316 -23.41 6.22 21.05
CA PRO A 316 -24.32 7.19 20.48
C PRO A 316 -24.85 6.60 19.17
N PRO A 317 -26.18 6.71 18.88
CA PRO A 317 -26.68 6.30 17.60
C PRO A 317 -25.77 6.97 16.57
N SER A 318 -25.40 6.23 15.51
CA SER A 318 -24.62 6.73 14.40
C SER A 318 -25.41 7.83 13.67
N ARG A 319 -25.66 8.93 14.34
CA ARG A 319 -25.92 10.18 13.65
C ARG A 319 -24.61 10.48 12.94
N GLY A 320 -24.72 10.61 11.61
CA GLY A 320 -23.63 11.15 10.83
C GLY A 320 -23.13 12.41 11.52
N VAL A 321 -22.19 12.24 12.42
CA VAL A 321 -21.40 13.34 12.95
C VAL A 321 -20.64 13.78 11.72
N ALA A 322 -21.03 14.96 11.21
CA ALA A 322 -20.15 15.66 10.30
C ALA A 322 -18.78 15.62 10.96
N PRO A 323 -17.76 15.08 10.31
CA PRO A 323 -16.45 14.98 10.91
C PRO A 323 -16.07 16.36 11.37
N GLN A 324 -15.86 16.56 12.68
CA GLN A 324 -15.15 17.73 13.17
C GLN A 324 -13.85 17.75 12.39
N ALA A 325 -13.65 18.83 11.65
CA ALA A 325 -12.48 19.00 10.82
C ALA A 325 -11.25 18.79 11.70
N PRO A 326 -10.43 17.76 11.42
CA PRO A 326 -9.15 17.66 12.09
C PRO A 326 -8.37 18.89 11.72
N THR A 327 -7.70 19.49 12.69
CA THR A 327 -6.69 20.53 12.46
C THR A 327 -5.82 20.05 11.29
N PRO A 328 -5.61 20.83 10.23
CA PRO A 328 -4.96 20.34 9.04
C PRO A 328 -3.51 19.98 9.36
N ALA A 329 -3.26 18.70 9.55
CA ALA A 329 -1.95 18.15 9.30
C ALA A 329 -1.73 18.28 7.79
N ALA A 330 -0.72 19.04 7.40
CA ALA A 330 -0.40 19.30 6.01
C ALA A 330 -0.42 18.01 5.19
N GLY A 331 -1.26 17.93 4.16
CA GLY A 331 -1.21 16.92 3.11
C GLY A 331 -2.20 15.75 3.16
N ARG A 332 -3.13 15.66 4.11
CA ARG A 332 -4.15 14.59 4.10
C ARG A 332 -5.40 15.03 3.34
N GLY A 333 -5.62 14.50 2.15
CA GLY A 333 -6.86 14.67 1.40
C GLY A 333 -8.09 14.30 2.25
N THR A 334 -9.06 15.21 2.35
CA THR A 334 -10.21 15.16 3.27
C THR A 334 -11.42 14.38 2.75
N GLY A 335 -11.24 13.51 1.73
CA GLY A 335 -12.33 12.67 1.21
C GLY A 335 -12.46 11.33 1.95
N PRO A 336 -13.63 10.67 1.93
CA PRO A 336 -13.77 9.31 2.47
C PRO A 336 -12.85 8.36 1.68
N ARG A 337 -11.70 8.04 2.27
CA ARG A 337 -10.71 7.14 1.65
C ARG A 337 -11.34 5.78 1.44
N GLY A 338 -11.27 5.27 0.21
CA GLY A 338 -11.69 3.94 -0.15
C GLY A 338 -13.16 3.75 -0.50
N ALA A 339 -13.97 4.80 -0.59
CA ALA A 339 -15.31 4.67 -1.13
C ALA A 339 -15.27 4.72 -2.67
N VAL A 340 -15.75 3.70 -3.36
CA VAL A 340 -15.81 3.64 -4.83
C VAL A 340 -16.51 4.86 -5.45
N TYR A 341 -17.45 5.46 -4.73
CA TYR A 341 -18.16 6.67 -5.15
C TYR A 341 -17.35 7.97 -5.04
N ALA A 342 -16.15 7.91 -4.49
CA ALA A 342 -15.16 8.98 -4.65
C ALA A 342 -14.53 8.99 -6.06
N LEU A 343 -14.67 7.88 -6.80
CA LEU A 343 -14.11 7.67 -8.13
C LEU A 343 -15.17 7.76 -9.23
N ILE A 344 -16.41 7.36 -8.95
CA ILE A 344 -17.50 7.28 -9.92
C ILE A 344 -18.81 7.76 -9.30
N ASP A 345 -19.78 8.17 -10.13
CA ASP A 345 -21.15 8.39 -9.71
C ASP A 345 -21.96 7.10 -9.83
N ARG A 346 -22.93 6.90 -8.93
CA ARG A 346 -23.78 5.71 -8.91
C ARG A 346 -24.57 5.54 -10.19
N ASP A 347 -25.07 6.65 -10.74
CA ASP A 347 -25.96 6.68 -11.90
C ASP A 347 -25.21 6.62 -13.23
N LYS A 348 -23.89 6.75 -13.22
CA LYS A 348 -23.04 6.64 -14.41
C LYS A 348 -22.60 5.19 -14.58
N LEU A 349 -23.32 4.45 -15.43
CA LEU A 349 -23.01 3.06 -15.74
C LEU A 349 -22.02 2.96 -16.91
N TRP A 350 -21.58 1.73 -17.21
CA TRP A 350 -20.83 1.46 -18.42
C TRP A 350 -21.68 1.63 -19.67
N GLU A 351 -21.16 2.29 -20.68
CA GLU A 351 -21.75 2.48 -22.01
C GLU A 351 -20.91 1.75 -23.03
N GLN A 352 -21.51 0.96 -23.91
CA GLN A 352 -20.82 0.37 -25.05
C GLN A 352 -20.50 1.46 -26.07
N VAL A 353 -19.29 1.41 -26.63
CA VAL A 353 -18.79 2.32 -27.67
C VAL A 353 -18.81 1.60 -29.01
N GLY A 354 -19.67 2.04 -29.92
CA GLY A 354 -19.83 1.43 -31.24
C GLY A 354 -20.48 0.04 -31.17
N ASP A 355 -20.06 -0.81 -32.10
CA ASP A 355 -20.63 -2.14 -32.30
C ASP A 355 -19.85 -3.25 -31.58
N THR A 356 -20.13 -4.50 -31.93
CA THR A 356 -19.26 -5.64 -31.59
C THR A 356 -18.27 -5.87 -32.72
N TYR A 357 -16.99 -5.98 -32.37
CA TYR A 357 -15.87 -6.11 -33.28
C TYR A 357 -15.41 -7.57 -33.40
N GLN A 358 -14.35 -7.87 -34.15
CA GLN A 358 -13.75 -9.21 -34.15
C GLN A 358 -12.84 -9.40 -32.92
N SER A 359 -12.13 -8.35 -32.53
CA SER A 359 -11.36 -8.23 -31.31
C SER A 359 -11.23 -6.77 -30.91
N THR A 360 -10.83 -6.50 -29.67
CA THR A 360 -10.59 -5.11 -29.24
C THR A 360 -9.30 -5.00 -28.42
N ALA A 361 -8.56 -3.91 -28.63
CA ALA A 361 -7.34 -3.63 -27.90
C ALA A 361 -7.06 -2.12 -27.79
N SER A 362 -6.35 -1.75 -26.74
CA SER A 362 -5.60 -0.51 -26.53
C SER A 362 -6.31 0.79 -26.94
N PRO A 363 -7.30 1.25 -26.15
CA PRO A 363 -7.84 2.60 -26.34
C PRO A 363 -6.72 3.64 -26.14
N ALA A 364 -6.69 4.68 -27.00
CA ALA A 364 -5.75 5.79 -26.92
C ALA A 364 -6.45 7.10 -27.33
N MET A 365 -6.18 8.18 -26.61
CA MET A 365 -6.85 9.47 -26.79
C MET A 365 -5.93 10.46 -27.53
N ASP A 366 -6.50 11.28 -28.42
CA ASP A 366 -5.83 12.45 -29.02
C ASP A 366 -6.07 13.74 -28.22
N LYS A 367 -5.47 14.85 -28.70
CA LYS A 367 -5.58 16.17 -28.04
C LYS A 367 -7.01 16.73 -28.01
N ASP A 368 -7.87 16.27 -28.92
CA ASP A 368 -9.26 16.72 -29.04
C ASP A 368 -10.22 15.85 -28.20
N GLY A 369 -9.70 14.84 -27.51
CA GLY A 369 -10.47 13.91 -26.69
C GLY A 369 -11.08 12.74 -27.48
N ASN A 370 -10.78 12.60 -28.78
CA ASN A 370 -11.21 11.44 -29.54
C ASN A 370 -10.42 10.20 -29.09
N VAL A 371 -11.08 9.04 -29.11
CA VAL A 371 -10.45 7.79 -28.69
C VAL A 371 -10.32 6.86 -29.88
N PHE A 372 -9.10 6.36 -30.08
CA PHE A 372 -8.76 5.33 -31.04
C PHE A 372 -8.67 3.99 -30.33
N PHE A 373 -9.10 2.92 -30.97
CA PHE A 373 -8.91 1.56 -30.50
C PHE A 373 -8.65 0.61 -31.66
N ALA A 374 -7.90 -0.44 -31.40
CA ALA A 374 -7.53 -1.42 -32.40
C ALA A 374 -8.51 -2.59 -32.42
N ASP A 375 -8.73 -3.15 -33.61
CA ASP A 375 -9.25 -4.49 -33.85
C ASP A 375 -8.17 -5.29 -34.59
N PRO A 376 -7.27 -5.96 -33.84
CA PRO A 376 -6.18 -6.71 -34.44
C PRO A 376 -6.65 -7.82 -35.39
N ALA A 377 -7.74 -8.49 -35.08
CA ALA A 377 -8.27 -9.58 -35.90
C ALA A 377 -8.84 -9.07 -37.24
N ALA A 378 -9.50 -7.91 -37.23
CA ALA A 378 -10.00 -7.27 -38.45
C ALA A 378 -8.93 -6.43 -39.18
N ASN A 379 -7.71 -6.32 -38.65
CA ASN A 379 -6.64 -5.45 -39.19
C ASN A 379 -7.05 -3.97 -39.28
N ARG A 380 -7.79 -3.44 -38.28
CA ARG A 380 -8.32 -2.08 -38.30
C ARG A 380 -7.99 -1.31 -37.03
N ILE A 381 -7.94 0.01 -37.18
CA ILE A 381 -8.00 0.97 -36.09
C ILE A 381 -9.27 1.79 -36.30
N TYR A 382 -10.06 1.92 -35.26
CA TYR A 382 -11.27 2.73 -35.23
C TYR A 382 -11.04 4.03 -34.47
N LYS A 383 -11.83 5.05 -34.79
CA LYS A 383 -11.91 6.33 -34.10
C LYS A 383 -13.33 6.51 -33.55
N SER A 384 -13.42 6.81 -32.26
CA SER A 384 -14.63 7.23 -31.58
C SER A 384 -14.53 8.73 -31.31
N ASP A 385 -15.49 9.48 -31.79
CA ASP A 385 -15.69 10.90 -31.55
C ASP A 385 -16.96 11.04 -30.70
N ALA A 386 -16.98 11.93 -29.72
CA ALA A 386 -18.15 12.10 -28.85
C ALA A 386 -19.43 12.52 -29.61
N ALA A 387 -19.27 13.14 -30.77
CA ALA A 387 -20.36 13.69 -31.58
C ALA A 387 -20.74 12.83 -32.79
N ARG A 388 -20.00 11.78 -33.12
CA ARG A 388 -20.22 10.98 -34.33
C ARG A 388 -20.15 9.48 -34.05
N PRO A 389 -20.79 8.65 -34.90
CA PRO A 389 -20.64 7.20 -34.84
C PRO A 389 -19.15 6.80 -34.98
N VAL A 390 -18.80 5.68 -34.37
CA VAL A 390 -17.45 5.10 -34.51
C VAL A 390 -17.18 4.83 -36.00
N ALA A 391 -16.00 5.26 -36.47
CA ALA A 391 -15.60 5.09 -37.86
C ALA A 391 -14.23 4.41 -37.97
N VAL A 392 -13.97 3.76 -39.09
CA VAL A 392 -12.64 3.22 -39.41
C VAL A 392 -11.68 4.38 -39.61
N PHE A 393 -10.63 4.42 -38.81
CA PHE A 393 -9.52 5.37 -38.98
C PHE A 393 -8.46 4.83 -39.94
N LYS A 394 -8.12 3.54 -39.83
CA LYS A 394 -7.10 2.90 -40.66
C LYS A 394 -7.41 1.43 -40.90
N ASP A 395 -7.35 1.01 -42.15
CA ASP A 395 -7.35 -0.38 -42.59
C ASP A 395 -5.93 -0.93 -42.78
N ASN A 396 -5.80 -2.23 -42.92
CA ASN A 396 -4.55 -2.94 -43.24
C ASN A 396 -3.43 -2.61 -42.27
N THR A 397 -3.72 -2.71 -41.00
CA THR A 397 -2.82 -2.31 -39.92
C THR A 397 -1.81 -3.38 -39.49
N SER A 398 -1.71 -4.52 -40.21
CA SER A 398 -0.83 -5.65 -39.89
C SER A 398 -0.95 -6.11 -38.42
N GLY A 399 -2.18 -6.23 -37.93
CA GLY A 399 -2.48 -6.66 -36.56
C GLY A 399 -2.06 -5.61 -35.52
N ALA A 400 -2.33 -4.32 -35.76
CA ALA A 400 -2.09 -3.28 -34.75
C ALA A 400 -2.79 -3.63 -33.45
N ARG A 401 -2.05 -3.57 -32.32
CA ARG A 401 -2.54 -3.98 -30.99
C ARG A 401 -2.39 -2.90 -29.95
N ALA A 402 -1.17 -2.44 -29.66
CA ALA A 402 -0.92 -1.36 -28.72
C ALA A 402 -0.99 -0.02 -29.43
N LEU A 403 -1.78 0.90 -28.91
CA LEU A 403 -1.94 2.26 -29.42
C LEU A 403 -1.58 3.27 -28.33
N ARG A 404 -0.84 4.34 -28.69
CA ARG A 404 -0.61 5.50 -27.83
C ARG A 404 -0.48 6.75 -28.70
N VAL A 405 -0.98 7.88 -28.21
CA VAL A 405 -0.75 9.17 -28.88
C VAL A 405 0.45 9.86 -28.22
N GLY A 406 1.44 10.22 -29.01
CA GLY A 406 2.64 10.90 -28.53
C GLY A 406 2.45 12.41 -28.33
N ALA A 407 3.42 13.06 -27.69
CA ALA A 407 3.46 14.51 -27.53
C ALA A 407 3.52 15.26 -28.87
N ASP A 408 4.08 14.63 -29.89
CA ASP A 408 4.12 15.09 -31.29
C ASP A 408 2.75 15.06 -32.00
N GLY A 409 1.72 14.53 -31.35
CA GLY A 409 0.36 14.42 -31.86
C GLY A 409 0.18 13.31 -32.91
N ARG A 410 1.09 12.31 -32.96
CA ARG A 410 0.95 11.14 -33.84
C ARG A 410 0.42 9.93 -33.05
N LEU A 411 -0.33 9.07 -33.72
CA LEU A 411 -0.78 7.79 -33.17
C LEU A 411 0.30 6.72 -33.41
N TYR A 412 0.92 6.27 -32.37
CA TYR A 412 1.86 5.15 -32.39
C TYR A 412 1.12 3.82 -32.27
N ALA A 413 1.50 2.85 -33.06
CA ALA A 413 0.87 1.54 -33.09
C ALA A 413 1.92 0.43 -33.16
N SER A 414 1.77 -0.56 -32.27
CA SER A 414 2.50 -1.83 -32.40
C SER A 414 1.82 -2.72 -33.43
N GLN A 415 2.53 -3.17 -34.44
CA GLN A 415 2.08 -4.12 -35.46
C GLN A 415 2.72 -5.49 -35.21
N LEU A 416 2.05 -6.32 -34.40
CA LEU A 416 2.58 -7.64 -33.98
C LEU A 416 2.86 -8.57 -35.16
N GLY A 417 1.97 -8.57 -36.16
CA GLY A 417 2.12 -9.40 -37.38
C GLY A 417 3.36 -9.04 -38.21
N ALA A 418 3.72 -7.74 -38.25
CA ALA A 418 4.89 -7.24 -38.95
C ALA A 418 6.11 -7.03 -38.05
N ALA A 419 6.00 -7.34 -36.73
CA ALA A 419 7.04 -7.15 -35.72
C ALA A 419 7.67 -5.74 -35.78
N ARG A 420 6.86 -4.68 -35.78
CA ARG A 420 7.33 -3.29 -35.85
C ARG A 420 6.43 -2.33 -35.09
N ILE A 421 6.96 -1.16 -34.79
CA ILE A 421 6.20 0.00 -34.31
C ILE A 421 6.15 1.02 -35.45
N VAL A 422 4.95 1.55 -35.67
CA VAL A 422 4.70 2.61 -36.67
C VAL A 422 4.01 3.79 -36.02
N SER A 423 4.04 4.98 -36.65
CA SER A 423 3.22 6.10 -36.23
C SER A 423 2.40 6.65 -37.40
N TYR A 424 1.16 7.06 -37.13
CA TYR A 424 0.22 7.65 -38.09
C TYR A 424 -0.02 9.12 -37.78
N GLY A 425 -0.18 9.96 -38.81
CA GLY A 425 -0.71 11.32 -38.63
C GLY A 425 -2.19 11.30 -38.28
N LEU A 426 -2.64 12.19 -37.41
CA LEU A 426 -4.06 12.31 -37.00
C LEU A 426 -4.84 13.34 -37.82
N ALA A 427 -4.14 14.31 -38.44
CA ALA A 427 -4.73 15.36 -39.29
C ALA A 427 -4.73 14.94 -40.77
N GLY A 428 -5.88 14.57 -41.29
CA GLY A 428 -6.24 14.63 -42.70
C GLY A 428 -5.77 13.52 -43.66
N ARG A 429 -4.71 12.77 -43.41
CA ARG A 429 -4.31 11.58 -44.20
C ARG A 429 -3.66 10.54 -43.28
N ALA A 430 -4.42 9.50 -42.95
CA ALA A 430 -3.90 8.30 -42.27
C ALA A 430 -2.89 7.50 -43.15
N ASP A 431 -2.52 8.02 -44.31
CA ASP A 431 -1.86 7.25 -45.38
C ASP A 431 -0.34 7.11 -45.21
N GLU A 432 0.30 7.93 -44.39
CA GLU A 432 1.74 7.83 -44.18
C GLU A 432 2.07 7.20 -42.82
N ALA A 433 2.07 5.87 -42.76
CA ALA A 433 2.69 5.14 -41.68
C ALA A 433 4.21 5.37 -41.72
N ARG A 434 4.75 6.00 -40.67
CA ARG A 434 6.21 6.08 -40.51
C ARG A 434 6.66 4.90 -39.67
N ILE A 435 7.64 4.16 -40.13
CA ILE A 435 8.27 3.09 -39.34
C ILE A 435 9.13 3.75 -38.27
N VAL A 436 8.82 3.46 -37.02
CA VAL A 436 9.53 3.94 -35.82
C VAL A 436 10.61 2.94 -35.43
N ALA A 437 10.25 1.64 -35.39
CA ALA A 437 11.19 0.57 -35.10
C ALA A 437 10.78 -0.72 -35.80
N GLN A 438 11.79 -1.51 -36.24
CA GLN A 438 11.62 -2.83 -36.83
C GLN A 438 12.09 -3.92 -35.86
N ASN A 439 11.64 -5.15 -36.08
CA ASN A 439 11.97 -6.32 -35.24
C ASN A 439 11.59 -6.11 -33.75
N VAL A 440 10.43 -5.50 -33.51
CA VAL A 440 9.87 -5.25 -32.18
C VAL A 440 8.47 -5.86 -32.09
N ARG A 441 8.27 -6.74 -31.13
CA ARG A 441 6.97 -7.31 -30.79
C ARG A 441 6.47 -6.71 -29.47
N ALA A 442 5.77 -5.59 -29.57
CA ALA A 442 5.29 -4.88 -28.39
C ALA A 442 3.83 -5.25 -28.08
N ASN A 443 3.58 -5.79 -26.91
CA ASN A 443 2.21 -6.05 -26.40
C ASN A 443 1.55 -4.77 -25.89
N ASP A 444 2.32 -3.86 -25.32
CA ASP A 444 1.90 -2.52 -24.92
C ASP A 444 3.04 -1.51 -25.06
N LEU A 445 2.68 -0.23 -25.04
CA LEU A 445 3.59 0.91 -25.20
C LEU A 445 3.34 1.95 -24.11
N ALA A 446 4.39 2.65 -23.67
CA ALA A 446 4.29 3.90 -22.92
C ALA A 446 5.22 4.92 -23.55
N LEU A 447 4.74 6.15 -23.77
CA LEU A 447 5.46 7.22 -24.43
C LEU A 447 5.70 8.36 -23.46
N THR A 448 6.95 8.77 -23.32
CA THR A 448 7.33 9.95 -22.57
C THR A 448 7.13 11.23 -23.41
N LYS A 449 7.17 12.37 -22.76
CA LYS A 449 7.01 13.66 -23.42
C LYS A 449 8.14 13.97 -24.39
N ASP A 450 9.35 13.53 -24.11
CA ASP A 450 10.54 13.70 -24.97
C ASP A 450 10.58 12.75 -26.18
N GLY A 451 9.62 11.80 -26.24
CA GLY A 451 9.50 10.86 -27.35
C GLY A 451 10.16 9.50 -27.12
N THR A 452 10.67 9.23 -25.93
CA THR A 452 11.14 7.89 -25.56
C THR A 452 9.95 6.91 -25.51
N ILE A 453 10.12 5.71 -26.06
CA ILE A 453 9.09 4.69 -26.13
C ILE A 453 9.53 3.49 -25.30
N TYR A 454 8.82 3.22 -24.21
CA TYR A 454 8.92 1.94 -23.51
C TYR A 454 7.93 0.95 -24.10
N PHE A 455 8.33 -0.31 -24.21
CA PHE A 455 7.45 -1.38 -24.70
C PHE A 455 7.67 -2.68 -23.93
N VAL A 456 6.61 -3.48 -23.79
CA VAL A 456 6.71 -4.85 -23.25
C VAL A 456 6.67 -5.87 -24.39
N ASP A 457 7.56 -6.86 -24.31
CA ASP A 457 7.47 -8.11 -25.04
C ASP A 457 7.17 -9.22 -24.02
N THR A 458 5.90 -9.61 -23.97
CA THR A 458 5.43 -10.62 -23.01
C THR A 458 6.08 -11.98 -23.26
N ALA A 459 6.29 -12.34 -24.53
CA ALA A 459 6.90 -13.62 -24.90
C ALA A 459 8.37 -13.71 -24.47
N GLN A 460 9.09 -12.60 -24.52
CA GLN A 460 10.49 -12.48 -24.11
C GLN A 460 10.63 -12.15 -22.62
N LYS A 461 9.55 -11.89 -21.90
CA LYS A 461 9.52 -11.42 -20.51
C LYS A 461 10.42 -10.19 -20.28
N MET A 462 10.31 -9.20 -21.15
CA MET A 462 11.20 -8.04 -21.12
C MET A 462 10.46 -6.72 -21.28
N VAL A 463 11.10 -5.64 -20.79
CA VAL A 463 10.79 -4.26 -21.14
C VAL A 463 11.94 -3.71 -22.00
N GLY A 464 11.59 -3.20 -23.16
CA GLY A 464 12.51 -2.50 -24.05
C GLY A 464 12.28 -1.00 -24.04
N CYS A 465 13.27 -0.25 -24.49
CA CYS A 465 13.24 1.20 -24.66
C CYS A 465 13.72 1.55 -26.07
N ILE A 466 13.08 2.53 -26.68
CA ILE A 466 13.52 3.16 -27.93
C ILE A 466 13.70 4.65 -27.64
N ASP A 467 14.92 5.11 -27.72
CA ASP A 467 15.27 6.52 -27.52
C ASP A 467 14.74 7.41 -28.66
N PRO A 468 14.62 8.73 -28.49
CA PRO A 468 14.14 9.63 -29.55
C PRO A 468 14.97 9.58 -30.83
N ASP A 469 16.25 9.20 -30.75
CA ASP A 469 17.15 8.98 -31.90
C ASP A 469 16.96 7.62 -32.60
N GLY A 470 16.05 6.78 -32.10
CA GLY A 470 15.73 5.46 -32.63
C GLY A 470 16.61 4.32 -32.08
N ARG A 471 17.52 4.59 -31.16
CA ARG A 471 18.34 3.55 -30.50
C ARG A 471 17.47 2.67 -29.61
N ARG A 472 17.54 1.36 -29.83
CA ARG A 472 16.80 0.37 -29.06
C ARG A 472 17.67 -0.30 -27.99
N ARG A 473 17.12 -0.43 -26.78
CA ARG A 473 17.76 -1.10 -25.64
C ARG A 473 16.78 -2.03 -24.94
N VAL A 474 17.27 -3.06 -24.27
CA VAL A 474 16.53 -3.83 -23.26
C VAL A 474 16.84 -3.17 -21.92
N VAL A 475 15.82 -2.67 -21.22
CA VAL A 475 15.97 -1.97 -19.94
C VAL A 475 15.55 -2.81 -18.74
N TYR A 476 14.79 -3.88 -18.99
CA TYR A 476 14.51 -4.94 -18.01
C TYR A 476 14.41 -6.28 -18.74
N LYS A 477 15.07 -7.28 -18.20
CA LYS A 477 14.92 -8.68 -18.59
C LYS A 477 15.25 -9.55 -17.38
N GLY A 478 14.26 -10.23 -16.85
CA GLY A 478 14.45 -11.05 -15.65
C GLY A 478 13.31 -12.02 -15.45
N GLY A 479 13.45 -12.89 -14.46
CA GLY A 479 12.47 -13.92 -14.13
C GLY A 479 11.43 -13.47 -13.10
N GLU A 480 11.60 -12.32 -12.46
CA GLU A 480 10.74 -11.87 -11.36
C GLU A 480 9.35 -11.46 -11.85
N ILE A 481 9.27 -10.73 -12.99
CA ILE A 481 7.99 -10.44 -13.64
C ILE A 481 7.63 -11.64 -14.52
N MET A 482 6.62 -12.37 -14.12
CA MET A 482 6.24 -13.64 -14.76
C MET A 482 5.66 -13.45 -16.16
N SER A 483 4.84 -12.40 -16.32
CA SER A 483 4.15 -12.09 -17.58
C SER A 483 3.95 -10.57 -17.70
N PRO A 484 4.94 -9.81 -18.16
CA PRO A 484 4.77 -8.38 -18.38
C PRO A 484 3.74 -8.15 -19.49
N THR A 485 2.63 -7.45 -19.18
CA THR A 485 1.48 -7.30 -20.09
C THR A 485 1.19 -5.87 -20.49
N ALA A 486 1.39 -4.91 -19.60
CA ALA A 486 1.03 -3.51 -19.83
C ALA A 486 2.00 -2.54 -19.13
N LEU A 487 1.99 -1.30 -19.60
CA LEU A 487 2.84 -0.20 -19.11
C LEU A 487 2.01 1.04 -18.81
N ALA A 488 2.41 1.78 -17.77
CA ALA A 488 1.94 3.14 -17.54
C ALA A 488 3.06 4.00 -16.93
N LEU A 489 3.04 5.30 -17.23
CA LEU A 489 3.94 6.29 -16.62
C LEU A 489 3.23 7.03 -15.51
N THR A 490 3.95 7.36 -14.44
CA THR A 490 3.47 8.33 -13.45
C THR A 490 3.33 9.73 -14.06
N PRO A 491 2.52 10.65 -13.47
CA PRO A 491 2.30 11.99 -14.02
C PRO A 491 3.57 12.82 -14.19
N ASP A 492 4.57 12.58 -13.34
CA ASP A 492 5.91 13.19 -13.40
C ASP A 492 6.88 12.43 -14.30
N GLN A 493 6.44 11.33 -14.91
CA GLN A 493 7.26 10.44 -15.75
C GLN A 493 8.55 9.94 -15.07
N ALA A 494 8.58 9.95 -13.74
CA ALA A 494 9.72 9.48 -12.97
C ALA A 494 9.71 7.96 -12.76
N MET A 495 8.52 7.35 -12.89
CA MET A 495 8.33 5.92 -12.67
C MET A 495 7.65 5.28 -13.88
N LEU A 496 8.12 4.09 -14.24
CA LEU A 496 7.43 3.18 -15.14
C LEU A 496 6.77 2.07 -14.35
N LEU A 497 5.46 1.97 -14.45
CA LEU A 497 4.68 0.86 -13.90
C LEU A 497 4.62 -0.26 -14.95
N VAL A 498 4.88 -1.50 -14.51
CA VAL A 498 4.87 -2.69 -15.35
C VAL A 498 3.89 -3.70 -14.77
N ALA A 499 2.86 -4.04 -15.53
CA ALA A 499 1.90 -5.05 -15.13
C ALA A 499 2.49 -6.46 -15.21
N ASP A 500 2.22 -7.28 -14.21
CA ASP A 500 2.38 -8.73 -14.28
C ASP A 500 1.00 -9.39 -14.36
N GLY A 501 0.68 -9.98 -15.51
CA GLY A 501 -0.61 -10.66 -15.73
C GLY A 501 -0.77 -11.95 -14.93
N MET A 502 0.30 -12.49 -14.37
CA MET A 502 0.31 -13.73 -13.57
C MET A 502 0.30 -13.46 -12.07
N ASP A 503 1.09 -12.49 -11.58
CA ASP A 503 1.23 -12.25 -10.16
C ASP A 503 0.26 -11.15 -9.66
N ARG A 504 0.01 -11.15 -8.36
CA ARG A 504 -0.72 -10.10 -7.65
C ARG A 504 0.08 -8.81 -7.50
N TYR A 505 1.40 -8.88 -7.60
CA TYR A 505 2.26 -7.71 -7.48
C TYR A 505 2.54 -7.09 -8.84
N GLN A 506 2.25 -5.79 -8.96
CA GLN A 506 2.56 -4.99 -10.12
C GLN A 506 3.83 -4.19 -9.82
N TRP A 507 4.71 -4.08 -10.77
CA TRP A 507 6.06 -3.56 -10.58
C TRP A 507 6.14 -2.06 -10.85
N SER A 508 7.02 -1.38 -10.13
CA SER A 508 7.33 0.04 -10.31
C SER A 508 8.85 0.21 -10.39
N PHE A 509 9.33 0.88 -11.44
CA PHE A 509 10.75 1.16 -11.68
C PHE A 509 10.96 2.66 -11.74
N GLN A 510 12.05 3.16 -11.15
CA GLN A 510 12.50 4.52 -11.46
C GLN A 510 13.08 4.58 -12.85
N ILE A 511 12.82 5.68 -13.56
CA ILE A 511 13.43 6.00 -14.85
C ILE A 511 14.65 6.87 -14.59
N ALA A 512 15.84 6.36 -14.90
CA ALA A 512 17.09 7.11 -14.83
C ALA A 512 17.18 8.15 -15.98
N PRO A 513 18.02 9.19 -15.85
CA PRO A 513 18.16 10.23 -16.87
C PRO A 513 18.54 9.71 -18.27
N ASP A 514 19.17 8.55 -18.35
CA ASP A 514 19.49 7.88 -19.62
C ASP A 514 18.35 6.98 -20.15
N GLY A 515 17.19 6.97 -19.49
CA GLY A 515 16.04 6.14 -19.82
C GLY A 515 16.14 4.68 -19.36
N SER A 516 17.19 4.28 -18.64
CA SER A 516 17.27 2.94 -18.05
C SER A 516 16.31 2.81 -16.85
N LEU A 517 15.89 1.57 -16.57
CA LEU A 517 15.04 1.26 -15.44
C LEU A 517 15.89 0.78 -14.26
N VAL A 518 15.73 1.41 -13.12
CA VAL A 518 16.46 1.10 -11.88
C VAL A 518 15.49 0.96 -10.71
N ASN A 519 15.96 0.40 -9.60
CA ASN A 519 15.24 0.31 -8.33
C ASN A 519 13.82 -0.27 -8.52
N GLY A 520 13.73 -1.40 -9.24
CA GLY A 520 12.46 -2.09 -9.48
C GLY A 520 11.93 -2.79 -8.25
N GLU A 521 10.62 -2.63 -7.96
CA GLU A 521 9.97 -3.22 -6.80
C GLU A 521 8.57 -3.74 -7.13
N PRO A 522 8.13 -4.88 -6.50
CA PRO A 522 6.78 -5.42 -6.62
C PRO A 522 5.81 -4.57 -5.75
N PHE A 523 5.49 -3.37 -6.22
CA PHE A 523 5.00 -2.27 -5.40
C PHE A 523 3.49 -2.29 -5.17
N GLN A 524 2.65 -2.36 -6.22
CA GLN A 524 1.19 -2.38 -6.07
C GLN A 524 0.70 -3.83 -5.94
N ARG A 525 -0.14 -4.10 -4.94
CA ARG A 525 -0.70 -5.42 -4.71
C ARG A 525 -2.19 -5.44 -5.09
N VAL A 526 -2.52 -6.05 -6.24
CA VAL A 526 -3.91 -6.25 -6.66
C VAL A 526 -4.53 -7.45 -5.94
N GLU A 527 -5.85 -7.42 -5.78
CA GLU A 527 -6.62 -8.57 -5.32
C GLU A 527 -6.82 -9.57 -6.47
N MET A 528 -6.83 -10.86 -6.11
CA MET A 528 -7.06 -11.96 -7.02
C MET A 528 -8.30 -12.74 -6.61
N PRO A 529 -9.04 -13.34 -7.56
CA PRO A 529 -10.10 -14.28 -7.21
C PRO A 529 -9.57 -15.43 -6.35
N GLU A 530 -10.39 -15.95 -5.46
CA GLU A 530 -9.98 -17.04 -4.55
C GLU A 530 -9.59 -18.33 -5.32
N ASP A 531 -10.28 -18.60 -6.42
CA ASP A 531 -10.03 -19.71 -7.34
C ASP A 531 -9.12 -19.32 -8.52
N GLY A 532 -8.62 -18.07 -8.56
CA GLY A 532 -7.79 -17.55 -9.64
C GLY A 532 -6.32 -17.93 -9.49
N LEU A 533 -5.73 -18.49 -10.57
CA LEU A 533 -4.30 -18.80 -10.63
C LEU A 533 -3.44 -17.60 -11.00
N PHE A 534 -4.06 -16.49 -11.47
CA PHE A 534 -3.37 -15.31 -11.98
C PHE A 534 -4.19 -14.03 -11.78
N SER A 535 -3.51 -12.90 -11.74
CA SER A 535 -4.13 -11.58 -11.56
C SER A 535 -5.02 -11.17 -12.75
N GLY A 536 -4.65 -11.61 -13.95
CA GLY A 536 -5.30 -11.22 -15.19
C GLY A 536 -5.15 -9.73 -15.52
N VAL A 537 -4.12 -9.06 -14.99
CA VAL A 537 -3.85 -7.66 -15.31
C VAL A 537 -3.40 -7.57 -16.76
N GLY A 538 -4.25 -6.98 -17.61
CA GLY A 538 -4.03 -6.85 -19.06
C GLY A 538 -3.82 -5.42 -19.54
N GLY A 539 -4.10 -4.42 -18.71
CA GLY A 539 -3.97 -3.01 -19.02
C GLY A 539 -3.74 -2.15 -17.81
N LEU A 540 -2.93 -1.11 -17.96
CA LEU A 540 -2.64 -0.09 -16.95
C LEU A 540 -2.90 1.31 -17.50
N THR A 541 -3.37 2.20 -16.62
CA THR A 541 -3.35 3.65 -16.82
C THR A 541 -3.17 4.35 -15.47
N VAL A 542 -2.81 5.63 -15.49
CA VAL A 542 -2.60 6.43 -14.29
C VAL A 542 -3.45 7.69 -14.38
N ASP A 543 -4.07 8.10 -13.28
CA ASP A 543 -4.79 9.37 -13.19
C ASP A 543 -3.88 10.54 -12.79
N SER A 544 -4.40 11.76 -12.87
CA SER A 544 -3.66 13.00 -12.62
C SER A 544 -3.14 13.17 -11.19
N ILE A 545 -3.62 12.38 -10.25
CA ILE A 545 -3.11 12.34 -8.88
C ILE A 545 -2.19 11.15 -8.61
N GLY A 546 -1.81 10.40 -9.65
CA GLY A 546 -0.84 9.31 -9.58
C GLY A 546 -1.41 7.96 -9.15
N TYR A 547 -2.73 7.78 -9.13
CA TYR A 547 -3.32 6.47 -8.84
C TYR A 547 -3.24 5.56 -10.07
N MET A 548 -2.78 4.34 -9.86
CA MET A 548 -2.78 3.29 -10.89
C MET A 548 -4.19 2.69 -11.02
N TRP A 549 -4.66 2.57 -12.24
CA TRP A 549 -5.89 1.87 -12.63
C TRP A 549 -5.50 0.65 -13.46
N ALA A 550 -5.81 -0.53 -12.94
CA ALA A 550 -5.43 -1.81 -13.54
C ALA A 550 -6.68 -2.64 -13.89
N THR A 551 -6.78 -3.10 -15.13
CA THR A 551 -7.75 -4.16 -15.44
C THR A 551 -7.31 -5.48 -14.81
N SER A 552 -8.22 -6.26 -14.30
CA SER A 552 -7.90 -7.52 -13.63
C SER A 552 -9.02 -8.55 -13.77
N ALA A 553 -8.77 -9.77 -13.32
CA ALA A 553 -9.79 -10.81 -13.27
C ALA A 553 -11.02 -10.42 -12.43
N MET A 554 -10.85 -9.55 -11.41
CA MET A 554 -11.94 -9.10 -10.53
C MET A 554 -12.68 -7.85 -11.03
N GLY A 555 -12.13 -7.12 -11.98
CA GLY A 555 -12.65 -5.82 -12.45
C GLY A 555 -11.53 -4.82 -12.64
N ILE A 556 -11.82 -3.51 -12.54
CA ILE A 556 -10.80 -2.47 -12.61
C ILE A 556 -10.40 -2.12 -11.18
N GLN A 557 -9.16 -2.40 -10.81
CA GLN A 557 -8.61 -2.07 -9.51
C GLN A 557 -7.90 -0.74 -9.54
N VAL A 558 -8.14 0.07 -8.50
CA VAL A 558 -7.55 1.40 -8.36
C VAL A 558 -6.65 1.39 -7.14
N CYS A 559 -5.36 1.65 -7.38
CA CYS A 559 -4.32 1.59 -6.38
C CYS A 559 -3.75 2.99 -6.14
N GLU A 560 -3.68 3.38 -4.88
CA GLU A 560 -3.07 4.66 -4.44
C GLU A 560 -1.56 4.70 -4.73
N GLN A 561 -0.98 5.89 -4.73
CA GLN A 561 0.47 6.06 -4.92
C GLN A 561 1.31 5.18 -3.98
N PRO A 562 0.97 5.02 -2.68
CA PRO A 562 1.72 4.15 -1.78
C PRO A 562 1.59 2.64 -2.05
N GLY A 563 0.85 2.22 -3.08
CA GLY A 563 0.77 0.82 -3.50
C GLY A 563 -0.40 -0.01 -2.92
N ARG A 564 -1.33 0.61 -2.19
CA ARG A 564 -2.58 -0.03 -1.73
C ARG A 564 -3.65 0.05 -2.81
N CYS A 565 -4.25 -1.08 -3.18
CA CYS A 565 -5.40 -1.11 -4.06
C CYS A 565 -6.69 -1.00 -3.22
N THR A 566 -7.34 0.14 -3.30
CA THR A 566 -8.40 0.56 -2.36
C THR A 566 -9.80 0.39 -2.91
N ASN A 567 -9.93 0.24 -4.23
CA ASN A 567 -11.22 0.16 -4.89
C ASN A 567 -11.20 -0.84 -6.05
N ILE A 568 -12.34 -1.47 -6.29
CA ILE A 568 -12.58 -2.35 -7.43
C ILE A 568 -13.86 -1.90 -8.10
N LEU A 569 -13.77 -1.46 -9.35
CA LEU A 569 -14.95 -1.19 -10.17
C LEU A 569 -15.38 -2.47 -10.87
N ASN A 570 -16.68 -2.70 -10.93
CA ASN A 570 -17.25 -3.84 -11.64
C ASN A 570 -16.85 -3.85 -13.12
N LYS A 571 -16.72 -5.06 -13.66
CA LYS A 571 -16.59 -5.28 -15.11
C LYS A 571 -17.79 -4.65 -15.85
N PRO A 572 -17.59 -4.20 -17.11
CA PRO A 572 -18.71 -3.79 -17.94
C PRO A 572 -19.77 -4.89 -18.11
N GLU A 573 -19.31 -6.10 -18.37
CA GLU A 573 -20.15 -7.30 -18.46
C GLU A 573 -19.59 -8.40 -17.51
N PHE A 574 -20.50 -9.06 -16.79
CA PHE A 574 -20.14 -10.18 -15.90
C PHE A 574 -20.05 -11.49 -16.68
N THR A 575 -19.15 -11.53 -17.66
CA THR A 575 -18.88 -12.69 -18.51
C THR A 575 -17.48 -13.23 -18.24
N ALA A 576 -17.15 -14.39 -18.83
CA ALA A 576 -15.80 -14.96 -18.79
C ALA A 576 -14.78 -14.18 -19.62
N ALA A 577 -15.24 -13.28 -20.53
CA ALA A 577 -14.32 -12.46 -21.33
C ALA A 577 -13.48 -11.55 -20.43
N PRO A 578 -12.14 -11.61 -20.56
CA PRO A 578 -11.24 -10.77 -19.75
C PRO A 578 -11.41 -9.30 -20.13
N ILE A 579 -11.21 -8.41 -19.17
CA ILE A 579 -10.98 -7.01 -19.45
C ILE A 579 -9.54 -6.88 -19.91
N GLY A 580 -9.34 -6.31 -21.09
CA GLY A 580 -8.02 -6.14 -21.69
C GLY A 580 -7.39 -4.80 -21.33
N SER A 581 -7.31 -3.92 -22.31
CA SER A 581 -6.65 -2.61 -22.17
C SER A 581 -7.56 -1.56 -21.54
N ILE A 582 -6.95 -0.50 -21.02
CA ILE A 582 -7.62 0.62 -20.34
C ILE A 582 -6.93 1.94 -20.70
N ALA A 583 -7.70 3.00 -20.86
CA ALA A 583 -7.19 4.36 -20.98
C ALA A 583 -8.23 5.40 -20.55
N PHE A 584 -7.79 6.56 -20.13
CA PHE A 584 -8.65 7.73 -20.01
C PHE A 584 -8.86 8.38 -21.38
N GLY A 585 -10.02 9.01 -21.58
CA GLY A 585 -10.43 9.67 -22.83
C GLY A 585 -11.50 10.73 -22.64
N GLY A 586 -12.01 11.27 -23.76
CA GLY A 586 -12.96 12.38 -23.77
C GLY A 586 -12.29 13.74 -23.60
N ALA A 587 -12.97 14.83 -24.00
CA ALA A 587 -12.44 16.18 -24.01
C ALA A 587 -11.97 16.67 -22.62
N ASP A 588 -12.66 16.24 -21.56
CA ASP A 588 -12.33 16.51 -20.15
C ASP A 588 -11.44 15.44 -19.51
N ARG A 589 -11.11 14.37 -20.26
CA ARG A 589 -10.27 13.24 -19.81
C ARG A 589 -10.84 12.48 -18.61
N SER A 590 -12.14 12.61 -18.34
CA SER A 590 -12.79 11.94 -17.22
C SER A 590 -13.46 10.61 -17.60
N TRP A 591 -13.46 10.27 -18.88
CA TRP A 591 -14.04 9.03 -19.37
C TRP A 591 -13.00 7.91 -19.37
N LEU A 592 -13.31 6.84 -18.66
CA LEU A 592 -12.49 5.63 -18.64
C LEU A 592 -12.98 4.67 -19.73
N TYR A 593 -12.12 4.35 -20.67
CA TYR A 593 -12.36 3.38 -21.75
C TYR A 593 -11.69 2.07 -21.43
N VAL A 594 -12.41 0.97 -21.60
CA VAL A 594 -11.87 -0.39 -21.43
C VAL A 594 -12.30 -1.28 -22.59
N THR A 595 -11.48 -2.28 -22.91
CA THR A 595 -11.83 -3.35 -23.83
C THR A 595 -12.23 -4.59 -23.06
N GLN A 596 -13.31 -5.26 -23.48
CA GLN A 596 -13.71 -6.55 -22.93
C GLN A 596 -14.17 -7.49 -24.06
N GLY A 597 -13.37 -8.52 -24.32
CA GLY A 597 -13.63 -9.42 -25.47
C GLY A 597 -13.63 -8.67 -26.79
N ALA A 598 -14.77 -8.68 -27.48
CA ALA A 598 -14.99 -8.04 -28.76
C ALA A 598 -15.65 -6.66 -28.66
N LYS A 599 -15.74 -6.07 -27.49
CA LYS A 599 -16.43 -4.80 -27.25
C LYS A 599 -15.55 -3.79 -26.57
N VAL A 600 -15.83 -2.51 -26.81
CA VAL A 600 -15.26 -1.36 -26.11
C VAL A 600 -16.35 -0.74 -25.23
N PHE A 601 -16.00 -0.40 -24.01
CA PHE A 601 -16.89 0.27 -23.06
C PHE A 601 -16.25 1.54 -22.54
N ARG A 602 -17.09 2.51 -22.14
CA ARG A 602 -16.67 3.70 -21.44
C ARG A 602 -17.52 3.95 -20.20
N ARG A 603 -16.94 4.61 -19.22
CA ARG A 603 -17.65 5.08 -18.03
C ARG A 603 -17.07 6.40 -17.56
N GLN A 604 -17.94 7.34 -17.22
CA GLN A 604 -17.49 8.62 -16.66
C GLN A 604 -17.03 8.43 -15.22
N THR A 605 -15.87 9.05 -14.90
CA THR A 605 -15.25 9.02 -13.58
C THR A 605 -15.11 10.44 -13.02
N LYS A 606 -14.79 10.54 -11.73
CA LYS A 606 -14.43 11.78 -11.04
C LYS A 606 -12.90 12.04 -11.07
N ARG A 607 -12.20 11.28 -11.88
CA ARG A 607 -10.75 11.36 -12.07
C ARG A 607 -10.43 11.69 -13.51
N THR A 608 -9.28 12.28 -13.74
CA THR A 608 -8.83 12.66 -15.07
C THR A 608 -7.52 11.97 -15.39
N GLY A 609 -7.37 11.54 -16.64
CA GLY A 609 -6.16 10.89 -17.11
C GLY A 609 -5.00 11.86 -17.35
N VAL A 610 -3.80 11.30 -17.37
CA VAL A 610 -2.55 11.99 -17.74
C VAL A 610 -2.31 11.86 -19.24
N VAL A 611 -1.75 12.89 -19.85
CA VAL A 611 -1.43 12.92 -21.28
C VAL A 611 0.01 13.42 -21.52
N PRO A 612 0.72 12.85 -22.51
CA PRO A 612 2.14 13.14 -22.71
C PRO A 612 2.44 14.55 -23.24
N TRP A 613 1.46 15.27 -23.75
CA TRP A 613 1.65 16.64 -24.29
C TRP A 613 1.50 17.76 -23.25
N GLU A 614 1.02 17.45 -22.04
CA GLU A 614 0.98 18.41 -20.95
C GLU A 614 2.34 18.58 -20.27
N PRO A 615 2.53 19.66 -19.50
CA PRO A 615 3.71 19.79 -18.65
C PRO A 615 3.81 18.62 -17.68
N ILE A 616 5.02 18.08 -17.55
CA ILE A 616 5.33 17.07 -16.53
C ILE A 616 5.17 17.72 -15.16
N LYS A 617 4.37 17.11 -14.30
CA LYS A 617 4.12 17.60 -12.94
C LYS A 617 4.10 16.42 -11.99
N PRO A 618 4.71 16.55 -10.80
CA PRO A 618 4.51 15.57 -9.75
C PRO A 618 3.03 15.50 -9.41
N PRO A 619 2.51 14.30 -9.11
CA PRO A 619 1.19 14.17 -8.54
C PRO A 619 1.16 14.80 -7.14
N GLN A 620 -0.05 15.00 -6.58
CA GLN A 620 -0.15 15.37 -5.18
C GLN A 620 0.59 14.31 -4.34
N PRO A 621 1.43 14.71 -3.35
CA PRO A 621 2.16 13.76 -2.54
C PRO A 621 1.23 12.71 -1.96
N GLY A 622 1.58 11.45 -2.15
CA GLY A 622 0.98 10.34 -1.43
C GLY A 622 1.31 10.45 0.07
N LEU A 623 0.60 9.79 0.89
CA LEU A 623 0.85 9.73 2.33
C LEU A 623 1.96 8.75 2.65
#